data_c0a109b2c9639e8fed2d0b8b1f0a3fcc
#
_entry.id   c0a109b2c9639e8fed2d0b8b1f0a3fcc
#
_cell.length_a   1.000
_cell.length_b   1.000
_cell.length_c   1.000
_cell.angle_alpha   90.00
_cell.angle_beta   90.00
_cell.angle_gamma   90.00
#
_symmetry.space_group_name_H-M   'P 1'
#
loop_
_entity.id
_entity.type
_entity.pdbx_description
1 polymer ?
#
loop_
_entity_poly.entity_id
_entity_poly.type
_entity_poly.pdbx_seq_one_letter_code
_entity_poly.pdbx_strand_id
1 'polypeptide(L)'
;MRILITKITAIMPRRPAFAPNVGNKSPGRVVVLLLLIALTLSGCALPGYYAQAVRGQVSLLWQSEPIHSVISDPSVSASRRQQLILTSRIRRFAVDQLALPDNASYSRFVDVQRPYVLWNVFAAPTFSTEPVTWCFPVAGCVAYRGYFSRQAALRFADQMRQKGYDVSIGGVKTYSTLGWLPDPVPNTILDLAEEDLAGLLFHELAHQVIYVTDDTTFNESFATLVEHEGVRRWLAQSGR
;
A
#
# COMPACT_ATOMS: atom_id res chain seq x y z
N MET A 1 7.65 -16.13 -29.38
CA MET A 1 7.82 -17.31 -28.55
C MET A 1 6.79 -17.19 -27.43
N ARG A 2 5.69 -17.96 -27.49
CA ARG A 2 4.62 -17.90 -26.49
C ARG A 2 5.12 -18.60 -25.24
N ILE A 3 5.33 -17.85 -24.16
CA ILE A 3 5.59 -18.42 -22.84
C ILE A 3 4.24 -18.89 -22.30
N LEU A 4 4.08 -20.21 -22.21
CA LEU A 4 2.94 -20.85 -21.57
C LEU A 4 3.07 -20.61 -20.06
N ILE A 5 2.35 -19.63 -19.52
CA ILE A 5 2.18 -19.50 -18.08
C ILE A 5 1.13 -20.54 -17.69
N THR A 6 1.61 -21.67 -17.17
CA THR A 6 0.75 -22.69 -16.56
C THR A 6 0.13 -22.07 -15.31
N LYS A 7 -1.20 -21.88 -15.33
CA LYS A 7 -1.97 -21.48 -14.15
C LYS A 7 -1.78 -22.52 -13.06
N ILE A 8 -1.02 -22.20 -12.04
CA ILE A 8 -1.04 -22.94 -10.78
C ILE A 8 -2.32 -22.53 -10.06
N THR A 9 -3.36 -23.35 -10.24
CA THR A 9 -4.63 -23.18 -9.52
C THR A 9 -4.39 -23.61 -8.08
N ALA A 10 -4.17 -22.65 -7.18
CA ALA A 10 -4.19 -22.90 -5.77
C ALA A 10 -5.59 -23.35 -5.38
N ILE A 11 -5.71 -24.62 -4.93
CA ILE A 11 -6.94 -25.20 -4.42
C ILE A 11 -7.25 -24.53 -3.09
N MET A 12 -8.13 -23.52 -3.12
CA MET A 12 -8.71 -22.97 -1.90
C MET A 12 -9.67 -24.02 -1.29
N PRO A 13 -9.54 -24.32 0.01
CA PRO A 13 -10.53 -25.16 0.69
C PRO A 13 -11.88 -24.43 0.74
N ARG A 14 -12.94 -25.10 0.30
CA ARG A 14 -14.32 -24.60 0.38
C ARG A 14 -14.68 -24.30 1.84
N ARG A 15 -15.09 -23.08 2.12
CA ARG A 15 -15.64 -22.67 3.42
C ARG A 15 -16.93 -23.44 3.68
N PRO A 16 -17.10 -24.05 4.88
CA PRO A 16 -18.40 -24.58 5.27
C PRO A 16 -19.38 -23.41 5.46
N ALA A 17 -20.61 -23.58 4.98
CA ALA A 17 -21.71 -22.64 5.19
C ALA A 17 -22.09 -22.66 6.68
N PHE A 18 -21.74 -21.61 7.39
CA PHE A 18 -22.15 -21.42 8.79
C PHE A 18 -23.54 -20.74 8.80
N ALA A 19 -24.56 -21.50 9.16
CA ALA A 19 -25.87 -20.93 9.50
C ALA A 19 -25.75 -20.19 10.85
N PRO A 20 -26.22 -18.93 10.97
CA PRO A 20 -26.17 -18.23 12.25
C PRO A 20 -27.22 -18.80 13.20
N ASN A 21 -26.76 -19.50 14.22
CA ASN A 21 -27.60 -19.86 15.37
C ASN A 21 -27.75 -18.62 16.27
N VAL A 22 -28.90 -17.94 16.17
CA VAL A 22 -29.23 -16.77 17.00
C VAL A 22 -29.61 -17.26 18.42
N GLY A 23 -28.59 -17.65 19.18
CA GLY A 23 -28.71 -17.92 20.59
C GLY A 23 -28.82 -16.60 21.37
N ASN A 24 -29.91 -16.49 22.16
CA ASN A 24 -30.19 -15.37 23.06
C ASN A 24 -29.02 -15.11 24.04
N LYS A 25 -28.15 -14.15 23.69
CA LYS A 25 -27.00 -13.79 24.53
C LYS A 25 -27.42 -12.74 25.54
N SER A 26 -27.38 -13.08 26.83
CA SER A 26 -27.66 -12.12 27.90
C SER A 26 -26.82 -10.86 27.78
N PRO A 27 -27.39 -9.63 27.90
CA PRO A 27 -26.67 -8.37 27.72
C PRO A 27 -25.45 -8.22 28.64
N GLY A 28 -25.46 -8.84 29.82
CA GLY A 28 -24.33 -8.84 30.74
C GLY A 28 -23.07 -9.53 30.23
N ARG A 29 -23.18 -10.59 29.41
CA ARG A 29 -22.00 -11.24 28.80
C ARG A 29 -21.31 -10.40 27.72
N VAL A 30 -22.09 -9.63 26.96
CA VAL A 30 -21.56 -8.71 25.95
C VAL A 30 -20.84 -7.55 26.62
N VAL A 31 -21.41 -7.00 27.71
CA VAL A 31 -20.78 -5.92 28.49
C VAL A 31 -19.49 -6.41 29.15
N VAL A 32 -19.45 -7.59 29.71
CA VAL A 32 -18.25 -8.19 30.32
C VAL A 32 -17.16 -8.42 29.21
N LEU A 33 -17.55 -8.93 28.06
CA LEU A 33 -16.62 -9.14 26.94
C LEU A 33 -16.06 -7.83 26.44
N LEU A 34 -16.87 -6.78 26.31
CA LEU A 34 -16.42 -5.44 25.91
C LEU A 34 -15.50 -4.80 26.95
N LEU A 35 -15.79 -5.01 28.25
CA LEU A 35 -14.90 -4.56 29.34
C LEU A 35 -13.57 -5.32 29.35
N LEU A 36 -13.57 -6.62 29.11
CA LEU A 36 -12.33 -7.41 29.00
C LEU A 36 -11.51 -6.99 27.78
N ILE A 37 -12.14 -6.73 26.63
CA ILE A 37 -11.49 -6.19 25.45
C ILE A 37 -10.93 -4.78 25.73
N ALA A 38 -11.68 -3.92 26.43
CA ALA A 38 -11.20 -2.59 26.81
C ALA A 38 -10.01 -2.64 27.78
N LEU A 39 -10.00 -3.58 28.73
CA LEU A 39 -8.89 -3.79 29.68
C LEU A 39 -7.62 -4.34 29.01
N THR A 40 -7.77 -5.21 28.01
CA THR A 40 -6.62 -5.71 27.24
C THR A 40 -6.03 -4.66 26.29
N LEU A 41 -6.81 -3.66 25.89
CA LEU A 41 -6.38 -2.55 25.05
C LEU A 41 -5.61 -1.45 25.80
N SER A 42 -5.65 -1.42 27.12
CA SER A 42 -5.08 -0.33 27.94
C SER A 42 -3.55 -0.41 28.12
N GLY A 43 -2.89 -1.44 27.63
CA GLY A 43 -1.47 -1.68 27.88
C GLY A 43 -0.52 -1.52 26.68
N CYS A 44 -0.99 -1.20 25.46
CA CYS A 44 -0.15 -1.22 24.28
C CYS A 44 -0.25 0.07 23.46
N ALA A 45 0.88 0.63 23.09
CA ALA A 45 1.00 1.71 22.08
C ALA A 45 0.47 1.28 20.67
N LEU A 46 0.08 0.03 20.50
CA LEU A 46 -0.46 -0.57 19.28
C LEU A 46 -1.84 -0.03 18.86
N PRO A 47 -2.85 0.15 19.74
CA PRO A 47 -4.16 0.65 19.33
C PRO A 47 -4.11 2.02 18.67
N GLY A 48 -3.30 2.93 19.22
CA GLY A 48 -3.11 4.28 18.64
C GLY A 48 -2.46 4.25 17.26
N TYR A 49 -1.54 3.31 17.05
CA TYR A 49 -0.91 3.11 15.75
C TYR A 49 -1.90 2.60 14.70
N TYR A 50 -2.65 1.54 15.01
CA TYR A 50 -3.64 1.02 14.07
C TYR A 50 -4.78 2.00 13.82
N ALA A 51 -5.22 2.75 14.83
CA ALA A 51 -6.24 3.78 14.67
C ALA A 51 -5.79 4.87 13.66
N GLN A 52 -4.53 5.34 13.73
CA GLN A 52 -4.01 6.31 12.78
C GLN A 52 -3.85 5.70 11.38
N ALA A 53 -3.44 4.43 11.27
CA ALA A 53 -3.30 3.74 9.99
C ALA A 53 -4.66 3.57 9.30
N VAL A 54 -5.67 3.07 10.02
CA VAL A 54 -7.05 2.92 9.50
C VAL A 54 -7.62 4.29 9.12
N ARG A 55 -7.50 5.30 9.99
CA ARG A 55 -7.98 6.65 9.69
C ARG A 55 -7.31 7.23 8.45
N GLY A 56 -6.00 7.08 8.31
CA GLY A 56 -5.25 7.56 7.16
C GLY A 56 -5.70 6.87 5.87
N GLN A 57 -5.83 5.55 5.89
CA GLN A 57 -6.29 4.77 4.74
C GLN A 57 -7.73 5.12 4.35
N VAL A 58 -8.64 5.18 5.31
CA VAL A 58 -10.04 5.56 5.06
C VAL A 58 -10.11 6.98 4.48
N SER A 59 -9.31 7.91 5.00
CA SER A 59 -9.24 9.29 4.48
C SER A 59 -8.78 9.33 3.02
N LEU A 60 -7.77 8.54 2.64
CA LEU A 60 -7.32 8.47 1.24
C LEU A 60 -8.40 7.93 0.31
N LEU A 61 -9.05 6.84 0.70
CA LEU A 61 -10.12 6.24 -0.10
C LEU A 61 -11.33 7.18 -0.23
N TRP A 62 -11.71 7.83 0.87
CA TRP A 62 -12.84 8.76 0.89
C TRP A 62 -12.61 9.99 0.02
N GLN A 63 -11.40 10.53 0.02
CA GLN A 63 -11.01 11.70 -0.78
C GLN A 63 -10.69 11.36 -2.23
N SER A 64 -10.53 10.08 -2.56
CA SER A 64 -10.20 9.69 -3.92
C SER A 64 -11.39 9.80 -4.86
N GLU A 65 -11.13 10.24 -6.10
CA GLU A 65 -12.12 10.38 -7.16
C GLU A 65 -11.76 9.51 -8.37
N PRO A 66 -12.71 8.99 -9.13
CA PRO A 66 -12.40 8.27 -10.37
C PRO A 66 -11.57 9.14 -11.32
N ILE A 67 -10.49 8.61 -11.86
CA ILE A 67 -9.60 9.38 -12.74
C ILE A 67 -10.36 9.98 -13.94
N HIS A 68 -11.32 9.24 -14.51
CA HIS A 68 -12.10 9.74 -15.65
C HIS A 68 -12.92 10.98 -15.29
N SER A 69 -13.46 11.06 -14.07
CA SER A 69 -14.20 12.25 -13.58
C SER A 69 -13.26 13.45 -13.47
N VAL A 70 -12.06 13.25 -12.89
CA VAL A 70 -11.06 14.32 -12.76
C VAL A 70 -10.57 14.81 -14.13
N ILE A 71 -10.35 13.91 -15.09
CA ILE A 71 -9.96 14.28 -16.48
C ILE A 71 -11.04 15.12 -17.17
N SER A 72 -12.31 14.85 -16.88
CA SER A 72 -13.46 15.55 -17.50
C SER A 72 -13.79 16.89 -16.84
N ASP A 73 -13.23 17.19 -15.68
CA ASP A 73 -13.45 18.45 -14.97
C ASP A 73 -12.67 19.60 -15.65
N PRO A 74 -13.36 20.64 -16.17
CA PRO A 74 -12.70 21.77 -16.82
C PRO A 74 -11.82 22.60 -15.87
N SER A 75 -12.02 22.53 -14.56
CA SER A 75 -11.22 23.25 -13.55
C SER A 75 -9.84 22.64 -13.35
N VAL A 76 -9.62 21.38 -13.75
CA VAL A 76 -8.34 20.68 -13.63
C VAL A 76 -7.36 21.18 -14.68
N SER A 77 -6.14 21.51 -14.26
CA SER A 77 -5.09 22.01 -15.15
C SER A 77 -4.77 21.02 -16.28
N ALA A 78 -4.38 21.53 -17.44
CA ALA A 78 -4.02 20.72 -18.60
C ALA A 78 -2.88 19.73 -18.27
N SER A 79 -1.89 20.17 -17.50
CA SER A 79 -0.77 19.33 -17.06
C SER A 79 -1.25 18.14 -16.25
N ARG A 80 -2.05 18.37 -15.18
CA ARG A 80 -2.59 17.30 -14.33
C ARG A 80 -3.46 16.33 -15.13
N ARG A 81 -4.27 16.84 -16.05
CA ARG A 81 -5.09 16.01 -16.94
C ARG A 81 -4.23 15.10 -17.82
N GLN A 82 -3.16 15.62 -18.41
CA GLN A 82 -2.23 14.81 -19.21
C GLN A 82 -1.54 13.72 -18.39
N GLN A 83 -1.09 14.06 -17.18
CA GLN A 83 -0.47 13.08 -16.27
C GLN A 83 -1.45 11.95 -15.88
N LEU A 84 -2.71 12.26 -15.61
CA LEU A 84 -3.74 11.25 -15.30
C LEU A 84 -4.11 10.40 -16.53
N ILE A 85 -4.12 10.98 -17.73
CA ILE A 85 -4.30 10.23 -18.99
C ILE A 85 -3.12 9.27 -19.18
N LEU A 86 -1.88 9.74 -18.97
CA LEU A 86 -0.69 8.90 -19.06
C LEU A 86 -0.75 7.75 -18.03
N THR A 87 -1.07 8.04 -16.78
CA THR A 87 -1.24 7.04 -15.71
C THR A 87 -2.27 5.96 -16.11
N SER A 88 -3.40 6.39 -16.68
CA SER A 88 -4.44 5.45 -17.14
C SER A 88 -3.97 4.57 -18.31
N ARG A 89 -3.14 5.12 -19.22
CA ARG A 89 -2.53 4.37 -20.33
C ARG A 89 -1.53 3.34 -19.81
N ILE A 90 -0.67 3.73 -18.87
CA ILE A 90 0.32 2.84 -18.23
C ILE A 90 -0.41 1.70 -17.50
N ARG A 91 -1.47 2.01 -16.72
CA ARG A 91 -2.26 0.99 -16.05
C ARG A 91 -2.90 0.00 -17.02
N ARG A 92 -3.47 0.49 -18.11
CA ARG A 92 -4.06 -0.37 -19.16
C ARG A 92 -3.01 -1.26 -19.80
N PHE A 93 -1.83 -0.72 -20.11
CA PHE A 93 -0.72 -1.50 -20.63
C PHE A 93 -0.28 -2.60 -19.65
N ALA A 94 -0.25 -2.31 -18.35
CA ALA A 94 0.06 -3.30 -17.31
C ALA A 94 -0.88 -4.50 -17.37
N VAL A 95 -2.18 -4.25 -17.54
CA VAL A 95 -3.19 -5.31 -17.68
C VAL A 95 -3.07 -6.05 -19.03
N ASP A 96 -3.05 -5.31 -20.13
CA ASP A 96 -3.20 -5.88 -21.48
C ASP A 96 -1.90 -6.55 -21.96
N GLN A 97 -0.73 -6.04 -21.59
CA GLN A 97 0.57 -6.46 -22.11
C GLN A 97 1.44 -7.23 -21.11
N LEU A 98 1.25 -6.98 -19.81
CA LEU A 98 2.04 -7.62 -18.76
C LEU A 98 1.23 -8.65 -17.96
N ALA A 99 -0.07 -8.79 -18.24
CA ALA A 99 -0.99 -9.68 -17.53
C ALA A 99 -1.03 -9.40 -16.01
N LEU A 100 -0.80 -8.13 -15.61
CA LEU A 100 -0.93 -7.70 -14.24
C LEU A 100 -2.42 -7.56 -13.86
N PRO A 101 -2.78 -7.55 -12.55
CA PRO A 101 -4.17 -7.61 -12.12
C PRO A 101 -5.03 -6.47 -12.65
N ASP A 102 -6.19 -6.80 -13.22
CA ASP A 102 -7.23 -5.84 -13.57
C ASP A 102 -8.22 -5.72 -12.40
N ASN A 103 -7.91 -4.82 -11.46
CA ASN A 103 -8.74 -4.50 -10.31
C ASN A 103 -8.94 -2.99 -10.18
N ALA A 104 -9.48 -2.51 -9.07
CA ALA A 104 -9.74 -1.08 -8.88
C ALA A 104 -8.50 -0.26 -8.48
N SER A 105 -7.32 -0.88 -8.25
CA SER A 105 -6.10 -0.15 -7.91
C SER A 105 -5.67 0.75 -9.07
N TYR A 106 -5.20 1.94 -8.73
CA TYR A 106 -4.73 2.98 -9.66
C TYR A 106 -5.76 3.46 -10.70
N SER A 107 -7.07 3.26 -10.42
CA SER A 107 -8.19 3.79 -11.21
C SER A 107 -8.80 5.08 -10.64
N ARG A 108 -8.38 5.45 -9.43
CA ARG A 108 -8.85 6.64 -8.71
C ARG A 108 -7.66 7.55 -8.41
N PHE A 109 -7.89 8.86 -8.36
CA PHE A 109 -6.91 9.88 -8.01
C PHE A 109 -7.21 10.47 -6.64
N VAL A 110 -6.17 10.83 -5.88
CA VAL A 110 -6.29 11.58 -4.63
C VAL A 110 -5.24 12.69 -4.55
N ASP A 111 -5.66 13.91 -4.25
CA ASP A 111 -4.75 15.01 -3.91
C ASP A 111 -4.56 15.07 -2.40
N VAL A 112 -3.42 14.60 -1.91
CA VAL A 112 -3.12 14.60 -0.47
C VAL A 112 -2.64 15.96 0.04
N GLN A 113 -2.46 16.97 -0.84
CA GLN A 113 -2.05 18.34 -0.53
C GLN A 113 -0.76 18.42 0.33
N ARG A 114 0.14 17.47 0.11
CA ARG A 114 1.41 17.34 0.84
C ARG A 114 2.40 16.54 -0.02
N PRO A 115 3.74 16.66 0.27
CA PRO A 115 4.76 16.04 -0.60
C PRO A 115 4.85 14.51 -0.48
N TYR A 116 4.26 13.92 0.56
CA TYR A 116 4.31 12.48 0.81
C TYR A 116 2.97 11.97 1.32
N VAL A 117 2.63 10.73 0.93
CA VAL A 117 1.43 10.03 1.40
C VAL A 117 1.58 9.62 2.86
N LEU A 118 2.77 9.11 3.21
CA LEU A 118 3.10 8.73 4.59
C LEU A 118 4.60 8.94 4.87
N TRP A 119 4.99 8.75 6.13
CA TRP A 119 6.36 8.83 6.61
C TRP A 119 6.75 7.52 7.28
N ASN A 120 7.81 6.88 6.78
CA ASN A 120 8.41 5.70 7.39
C ASN A 120 9.45 6.12 8.41
N VAL A 121 9.39 5.52 9.59
CA VAL A 121 10.41 5.63 10.64
C VAL A 121 11.22 4.33 10.64
N PHE A 122 12.52 4.46 10.45
CA PHE A 122 13.51 3.39 10.55
C PHE A 122 14.29 3.58 11.84
N ALA A 123 14.65 2.49 12.50
CA ALA A 123 15.50 2.53 13.68
C ALA A 123 16.49 1.36 13.66
N ALA A 124 17.70 1.59 14.14
CA ALA A 124 18.71 0.55 14.32
C ALA A 124 19.44 0.76 15.66
N PRO A 125 19.98 -0.29 16.32
CA PRO A 125 20.88 -0.10 17.42
C PRO A 125 22.09 0.73 16.98
N THR A 126 22.62 1.57 17.86
CA THR A 126 23.83 2.36 17.57
C THR A 126 24.96 1.46 17.09
N PHE A 127 25.63 1.85 16.02
CA PHE A 127 26.70 1.09 15.34
C PHE A 127 26.25 -0.25 14.71
N SER A 128 24.93 -0.44 14.46
CA SER A 128 24.42 -1.61 13.77
C SER A 128 23.80 -1.23 12.43
N THR A 129 23.98 -2.07 11.41
CA THR A 129 23.25 -1.98 10.14
C THR A 129 21.97 -2.81 10.14
N GLU A 130 21.73 -3.59 11.20
CA GLU A 130 20.53 -4.39 11.34
C GLU A 130 19.38 -3.53 11.89
N PRO A 131 18.31 -3.28 11.09
CA PRO A 131 17.20 -2.47 11.55
C PRO A 131 16.31 -3.20 12.55
N VAL A 132 15.68 -2.44 13.42
CA VAL A 132 14.54 -2.92 14.21
C VAL A 132 13.41 -3.30 13.25
N THR A 133 12.81 -4.45 13.47
CA THR A 133 11.65 -4.91 12.68
C THR A 133 10.35 -4.78 13.48
N TRP A 134 9.28 -4.49 12.77
CA TRP A 134 7.90 -4.46 13.30
C TRP A 134 7.04 -5.41 12.49
N CYS A 135 6.31 -6.29 13.19
CA CYS A 135 5.49 -7.30 12.55
C CYS A 135 4.01 -6.86 12.50
N PHE A 136 3.41 -7.01 11.33
CA PHE A 136 2.02 -6.65 11.04
C PHE A 136 1.27 -7.86 10.49
N PRO A 137 -0.07 -7.97 10.73
CA PRO A 137 -0.84 -9.17 10.36
C PRO A 137 -0.84 -9.51 8.86
N VAL A 138 -0.69 -8.51 7.97
CA VAL A 138 -0.74 -8.69 6.51
C VAL A 138 0.64 -8.59 5.89
N ALA A 139 1.40 -7.55 6.24
CA ALA A 139 2.71 -7.28 5.64
C ALA A 139 3.84 -8.16 6.20
N GLY A 140 3.59 -8.93 7.28
CA GLY A 140 4.66 -9.62 7.98
C GLY A 140 5.56 -8.66 8.75
N CYS A 141 6.84 -9.03 8.93
CA CYS A 141 7.81 -8.24 9.66
C CYS A 141 8.61 -7.36 8.69
N VAL A 142 8.57 -6.03 8.90
CA VAL A 142 9.23 -5.04 8.07
C VAL A 142 10.15 -4.13 8.90
N ALA A 143 11.17 -3.58 8.27
CA ALA A 143 12.22 -2.76 8.89
C ALA A 143 11.80 -1.31 9.13
N TYR A 144 10.53 -0.98 9.00
CA TYR A 144 10.02 0.40 9.18
C TYR A 144 8.64 0.41 9.80
N ARG A 145 8.24 1.60 10.28
CA ARG A 145 6.89 1.86 10.77
C ARG A 145 6.31 3.10 10.10
N GLY A 146 5.21 2.92 9.34
CA GLY A 146 4.57 3.97 8.55
C GLY A 146 3.57 4.81 9.32
N TYR A 147 3.56 6.12 9.06
CA TYR A 147 2.64 7.08 9.67
C TYR A 147 2.05 8.01 8.62
N PHE A 148 0.73 8.18 8.62
CA PHE A 148 0.04 9.16 7.77
C PHE A 148 0.21 10.61 8.26
N SER A 149 0.70 10.81 9.48
CA SER A 149 0.99 12.11 10.06
C SER A 149 2.50 12.27 10.31
N ARG A 150 3.12 13.30 9.72
CA ARG A 150 4.52 13.65 9.96
C ARG A 150 4.81 13.86 11.44
N GLN A 151 3.90 14.53 12.16
CA GLN A 151 4.07 14.75 13.60
C GLN A 151 4.04 13.45 14.41
N ALA A 152 3.19 12.48 14.00
CA ALA A 152 3.17 11.18 14.67
C ALA A 152 4.46 10.40 14.40
N ALA A 153 4.99 10.46 13.17
CA ALA A 153 6.31 9.89 12.85
C ALA A 153 7.43 10.50 13.68
N LEU A 154 7.46 11.84 13.80
CA LEU A 154 8.45 12.55 14.61
C LEU A 154 8.38 12.14 16.09
N ARG A 155 7.18 12.13 16.68
CA ARG A 155 7.00 11.69 18.08
C ARG A 155 7.50 10.27 18.31
N PHE A 156 7.22 9.36 17.38
CA PHE A 156 7.70 7.98 17.49
C PHE A 156 9.22 7.90 17.31
N ALA A 157 9.77 8.64 16.38
CA ALA A 157 11.22 8.74 16.19
C ALA A 157 11.94 9.23 17.45
N ASP A 158 11.37 10.25 18.11
CA ASP A 158 11.95 10.76 19.36
C ASP A 158 11.88 9.73 20.51
N GLN A 159 10.80 8.97 20.58
CA GLN A 159 10.71 7.84 21.53
C GLN A 159 11.78 6.77 21.28
N MET A 160 12.09 6.49 20.02
CA MET A 160 13.15 5.51 19.67
C MET A 160 14.53 6.08 19.97
N ARG A 161 14.79 7.35 19.69
CA ARG A 161 16.04 8.04 20.07
C ARG A 161 16.27 8.04 21.58
N GLN A 162 15.22 8.30 22.37
CA GLN A 162 15.29 8.23 23.84
C GLN A 162 15.63 6.83 24.37
N LYS A 163 15.33 5.79 23.58
CA LYS A 163 15.72 4.39 23.88
C LYS A 163 17.12 4.04 23.41
N GLY A 164 17.86 4.99 22.83
CA GLY A 164 19.25 4.77 22.38
C GLY A 164 19.38 4.21 20.96
N TYR A 165 18.32 4.31 20.12
CA TYR A 165 18.41 3.90 18.71
C TYR A 165 18.86 5.07 17.83
N ASP A 166 19.61 4.75 16.78
CA ASP A 166 19.76 5.62 15.63
C ASP A 166 18.48 5.59 14.79
N VAL A 167 17.95 6.77 14.42
CA VAL A 167 16.62 6.88 13.82
C VAL A 167 16.64 7.76 12.59
N SER A 168 16.10 7.26 11.48
CA SER A 168 15.84 7.99 10.25
C SER A 168 14.35 8.06 9.96
N ILE A 169 13.91 9.13 9.26
CA ILE A 169 12.54 9.31 8.78
C ILE A 169 12.59 9.59 7.29
N GLY A 170 11.92 8.75 6.50
CA GLY A 170 11.76 8.91 5.06
C GLY A 170 10.31 9.24 4.68
N GLY A 171 10.13 10.21 3.78
CA GLY A 171 8.82 10.45 3.14
C GLY A 171 8.57 9.43 2.04
N VAL A 172 7.35 8.91 1.95
CA VAL A 172 6.94 7.91 0.97
C VAL A 172 5.89 8.52 0.05
N LYS A 173 6.17 8.53 -1.25
CA LYS A 173 5.29 9.14 -2.26
C LYS A 173 4.06 8.30 -2.57
N THR A 174 4.16 6.98 -2.45
CA THR A 174 3.05 6.04 -2.64
C THR A 174 3.27 4.80 -1.76
N TYR A 175 2.25 3.98 -1.60
CA TYR A 175 2.35 2.66 -0.98
C TYR A 175 1.22 1.78 -1.53
N SER A 176 1.37 0.47 -1.40
CA SER A 176 0.39 -0.52 -1.82
C SER A 176 -0.24 -1.23 -0.62
N THR A 177 -1.53 -1.54 -0.75
CA THR A 177 -2.22 -2.47 0.16
C THR A 177 -2.19 -3.91 -0.36
N LEU A 178 -1.31 -4.22 -1.30
CA LEU A 178 -1.19 -5.54 -1.94
C LEU A 178 -2.51 -6.01 -2.59
N GLY A 179 -3.33 -5.06 -3.08
CA GLY A 179 -4.64 -5.35 -3.69
C GLY A 179 -5.77 -5.66 -2.71
N TRP A 180 -5.54 -5.56 -1.39
CA TRP A 180 -6.61 -5.71 -0.39
C TRP A 180 -7.64 -4.59 -0.47
N LEU A 181 -7.20 -3.39 -0.87
CA LEU A 181 -8.02 -2.22 -1.09
C LEU A 181 -7.69 -1.60 -2.46
N PRO A 182 -8.59 -0.80 -3.05
CA PRO A 182 -8.33 -0.08 -4.29
C PRO A 182 -7.37 1.08 -4.04
N ASP A 183 -6.06 0.85 -4.19
CA ASP A 183 -5.03 1.87 -3.98
C ASP A 183 -5.18 3.00 -5.00
N PRO A 184 -5.35 4.27 -4.56
CA PRO A 184 -5.48 5.40 -5.47
C PRO A 184 -4.11 5.86 -6.00
N VAL A 185 -4.13 6.59 -7.10
CA VAL A 185 -2.98 7.39 -7.61
C VAL A 185 -2.91 8.68 -6.81
N PRO A 186 -1.89 8.89 -5.96
CA PRO A 186 -1.74 10.16 -5.26
C PRO A 186 -1.06 11.20 -6.16
N ASN A 187 -1.33 12.49 -5.91
CA ASN A 187 -0.67 13.59 -6.62
C ASN A 187 0.86 13.56 -6.50
N THR A 188 1.38 12.95 -5.45
CA THR A 188 2.82 12.87 -5.12
C THR A 188 3.67 12.09 -6.13
N ILE A 189 3.05 11.28 -7.00
CA ILE A 189 3.75 10.52 -8.05
C ILE A 189 3.52 11.06 -9.46
N LEU A 190 2.62 12.03 -9.63
CA LEU A 190 2.26 12.52 -10.96
C LEU A 190 3.39 13.30 -11.65
N ASP A 191 4.35 13.86 -10.87
CA ASP A 191 5.49 14.62 -11.41
C ASP A 191 6.70 13.73 -11.73
N LEU A 192 6.57 12.40 -11.62
CA LEU A 192 7.61 11.46 -12.04
C LEU A 192 7.76 11.48 -13.57
N ALA A 193 8.97 11.19 -14.05
CA ALA A 193 9.19 10.90 -15.46
C ALA A 193 8.34 9.70 -15.90
N GLU A 194 7.99 9.64 -17.17
CA GLU A 194 7.06 8.61 -17.69
C GLU A 194 7.54 7.19 -17.38
N GLU A 195 8.84 6.91 -17.57
CA GLU A 195 9.46 5.63 -17.27
C GLU A 195 9.42 5.28 -15.79
N ASP A 196 9.68 6.26 -14.91
CA ASP A 196 9.63 6.06 -13.45
C ASP A 196 8.19 5.81 -12.97
N LEU A 197 7.22 6.54 -13.54
CA LEU A 197 5.80 6.31 -13.24
C LEU A 197 5.34 4.94 -13.72
N ALA A 198 5.76 4.52 -14.90
CA ALA A 198 5.44 3.20 -15.44
C ALA A 198 6.07 2.11 -14.58
N GLY A 199 7.34 2.24 -14.26
CA GLY A 199 8.07 1.31 -13.40
C GLY A 199 7.38 1.15 -12.05
N LEU A 200 7.07 2.26 -11.40
CA LEU A 200 6.37 2.28 -10.12
C LEU A 200 5.03 1.53 -10.17
N LEU A 201 4.19 1.80 -11.17
CA LEU A 201 2.89 1.13 -11.28
C LEU A 201 3.04 -0.38 -11.55
N PHE A 202 3.99 -0.78 -12.39
CA PHE A 202 4.25 -2.20 -12.67
C PHE A 202 4.77 -2.93 -11.45
N HIS A 203 5.68 -2.30 -10.69
CA HIS A 203 6.23 -2.81 -9.43
C HIS A 203 5.12 -3.08 -8.40
N GLU A 204 4.31 -2.08 -8.12
CA GLU A 204 3.24 -2.20 -7.13
C GLU A 204 2.13 -3.19 -7.55
N LEU A 205 1.82 -3.26 -8.84
CA LEU A 205 0.89 -4.26 -9.35
C LEU A 205 1.48 -5.67 -9.33
N ALA A 206 2.80 -5.82 -9.47
CA ALA A 206 3.46 -7.12 -9.36
C ALA A 206 3.33 -7.73 -7.96
N HIS A 207 3.39 -6.92 -6.91
CA HIS A 207 3.14 -7.37 -5.53
C HIS A 207 1.72 -7.93 -5.33
N GLN A 208 0.77 -7.59 -6.19
CA GLN A 208 -0.59 -8.13 -6.15
C GLN A 208 -0.72 -9.49 -6.88
N VAL A 209 0.28 -9.88 -7.69
CA VAL A 209 0.33 -11.19 -8.36
C VAL A 209 0.84 -12.26 -7.42
N ILE A 210 1.94 -11.96 -6.72
CA ILE A 210 2.55 -12.86 -5.75
C ILE A 210 3.19 -12.03 -4.62
N TYR A 211 2.94 -12.45 -3.41
CA TYR A 211 3.55 -11.90 -2.21
C TYR A 211 3.80 -13.02 -1.21
N VAL A 212 5.05 -13.21 -0.83
CA VAL A 212 5.47 -14.22 0.14
C VAL A 212 5.69 -13.52 1.49
N THR A 213 4.89 -13.90 2.49
CA THR A 213 5.01 -13.32 3.84
C THR A 213 6.41 -13.56 4.40
N ASP A 214 7.00 -12.53 4.99
CA ASP A 214 8.34 -12.54 5.61
C ASP A 214 9.51 -12.79 4.64
N ASP A 215 9.29 -12.77 3.33
CA ASP A 215 10.36 -12.83 2.32
C ASP A 215 10.41 -11.55 1.48
N THR A 216 10.84 -10.46 2.09
CA THR A 216 11.00 -9.16 1.42
C THR A 216 11.96 -9.27 0.23
N THR A 217 13.04 -10.04 0.35
CA THR A 217 14.03 -10.19 -0.73
C THR A 217 13.40 -10.77 -1.99
N PHE A 218 12.61 -11.82 -1.85
CA PHE A 218 11.88 -12.39 -2.98
C PHE A 218 10.87 -11.41 -3.55
N ASN A 219 10.05 -10.79 -2.70
CA ASN A 219 8.98 -9.90 -3.13
C ASN A 219 9.50 -8.72 -3.93
N GLU A 220 10.55 -8.04 -3.43
CA GLU A 220 11.17 -6.91 -4.12
C GLU A 220 11.92 -7.34 -5.39
N SER A 221 12.59 -8.48 -5.39
CA SER A 221 13.28 -9.00 -6.57
C SER A 221 12.29 -9.33 -7.69
N PHE A 222 11.16 -9.95 -7.36
CA PHE A 222 10.10 -10.25 -8.32
C PHE A 222 9.47 -8.97 -8.88
N ALA A 223 9.11 -8.00 -8.01
CA ALA A 223 8.52 -6.76 -8.43
C ALA A 223 9.50 -5.94 -9.30
N THR A 224 10.77 -5.87 -8.93
CA THR A 224 11.82 -5.20 -9.72
C THR A 224 12.02 -5.85 -11.10
N LEU A 225 11.96 -7.17 -11.20
CA LEU A 225 12.03 -7.86 -12.49
C LEU A 225 10.85 -7.48 -13.41
N VAL A 226 9.64 -7.47 -12.86
CA VAL A 226 8.42 -7.07 -13.59
C VAL A 226 8.48 -5.60 -13.99
N GLU A 227 8.96 -4.73 -13.10
CA GLU A 227 9.19 -3.32 -13.36
C GLU A 227 10.12 -3.12 -14.56
N HIS A 228 11.33 -3.67 -14.51
CA HIS A 228 12.33 -3.49 -15.56
C HIS A 228 11.86 -4.02 -16.91
N GLU A 229 11.32 -5.22 -16.96
CA GLU A 229 10.81 -5.81 -18.20
C GLU A 229 9.56 -5.06 -18.69
N GLY A 230 8.71 -4.62 -17.79
CA GLY A 230 7.53 -3.82 -18.11
C GLY A 230 7.90 -2.47 -18.73
N VAL A 231 8.83 -1.74 -18.12
CA VAL A 231 9.33 -0.46 -18.66
C VAL A 231 9.98 -0.66 -20.02
N ARG A 232 10.84 -1.68 -20.18
CA ARG A 232 11.45 -2.00 -21.47
C ARG A 232 10.39 -2.21 -22.57
N ARG A 233 9.32 -2.94 -22.29
CA ARG A 233 8.22 -3.16 -23.25
C ARG A 233 7.40 -1.92 -23.50
N TRP A 234 7.14 -1.12 -22.45
CA TRP A 234 6.43 0.15 -22.55
C TRP A 234 7.14 1.12 -23.48
N LEU A 235 8.45 1.30 -23.31
CA LEU A 235 9.26 2.18 -24.13
C LEU A 235 9.36 1.67 -25.58
N ALA A 236 9.57 0.37 -25.77
CA ALA A 236 9.60 -0.25 -27.12
C ALA A 236 8.30 -0.02 -27.90
N GLN A 237 7.13 -0.08 -27.24
CA GLN A 237 5.84 0.21 -27.89
C GLN A 237 5.74 1.70 -28.31
N SER A 238 6.43 2.60 -27.62
CA SER A 238 6.47 4.03 -27.92
C SER A 238 7.55 4.40 -28.93
N GLY A 239 8.30 3.42 -29.48
CA GLY A 239 9.41 3.65 -30.43
C GLY A 239 10.68 4.22 -29.77
N ARG A 240 10.85 4.05 -28.45
CA ARG A 240 11.97 4.49 -27.63
C ARG A 240 12.81 3.34 -27.11
#